data_42c1bd8509d301382e8a94ef4d3693fb
#
_entry.id   42c1bd8509d301382e8a94ef4d3693fb
#
_cell.length_a   1.000
_cell.length_b   1.000
_cell.length_c   1.000
_cell.angle_alpha   90.00
_cell.angle_beta   90.00
_cell.angle_gamma   90.00
#
_symmetry.space_group_name_H-M   'P 1'
#
loop_
_entity.id
_entity.type
_entity.pdbx_description
1 polymer ?
#
loop_
_entity_poly.entity_id
_entity_poly.type
_entity_poly.pdbx_seq_one_letter_code
_entity_poly.pdbx_strand_id
1 'polypeptide(L)'
;LANIDEEVRRLNYENNRFLLSDTNVLLHNLVHDGDSSFVFEKIGTTIRNVMIDEFQDTSRMQWDNFRLLLLEGLSQGENSLIVGDVKQSIYRWRNGDWGILNGLKDHIESFPINVKTLTTNRRSAGNIIEFNNKVFTAACHTLNDIYKSEQGEECKDLKEAYVDVCQEKDKDPDGGYVKVTFLTEKEEMAYVEDTLQQLANETQLLVTAG
;
A
#
# COMPACT_ATOMS: atom_id res chain seq x y z
N LEU A 1 -16.79 1.81 23.81
CA LEU A 1 -16.19 2.47 22.63
C LEU A 1 -17.15 3.48 21.99
N ALA A 2 -18.43 3.11 21.76
CA ALA A 2 -19.43 4.02 21.17
C ALA A 2 -19.57 5.35 21.93
N ASN A 3 -19.57 5.32 23.24
CA ASN A 3 -19.66 6.52 24.08
C ASN A 3 -18.44 7.43 23.98
N ILE A 4 -17.26 6.88 23.68
CA ILE A 4 -16.03 7.66 23.48
C ILE A 4 -16.09 8.40 22.14
N ASP A 5 -16.54 7.74 21.09
CA ASP A 5 -16.68 8.33 19.76
C ASP A 5 -17.70 9.49 19.77
N GLU A 6 -18.84 9.28 20.42
CA GLU A 6 -19.87 10.30 20.58
C GLU A 6 -19.36 11.53 21.37
N GLU A 7 -18.61 11.31 22.44
CA GLU A 7 -18.02 12.39 23.24
C GLU A 7 -16.91 13.14 22.46
N VAL A 8 -16.09 12.44 21.69
CA VAL A 8 -15.10 13.06 20.81
C VAL A 8 -15.78 13.94 19.76
N ARG A 9 -16.85 13.46 19.12
CA ARG A 9 -17.63 14.25 18.15
C ARG A 9 -18.24 15.49 18.80
N ARG A 10 -18.82 15.36 20.00
CA ARG A 10 -19.38 16.48 20.76
C ARG A 10 -18.32 17.53 21.06
N LEU A 11 -17.17 17.13 21.59
CA LEU A 11 -16.04 18.04 21.90
C LEU A 11 -15.49 18.73 20.66
N ASN A 12 -15.39 18.02 19.54
CA ASN A 12 -14.94 18.61 18.28
C ASN A 12 -15.95 19.65 17.76
N TYR A 13 -17.26 19.34 17.84
CA TYR A 13 -18.32 20.27 17.45
C TYR A 13 -18.30 21.54 18.31
N GLU A 14 -18.22 21.40 19.65
CA GLU A 14 -18.17 22.53 20.60
C GLU A 14 -16.95 23.43 20.39
N ASN A 15 -15.84 22.87 19.92
CA ASN A 15 -14.59 23.62 19.66
C ASN A 15 -14.42 24.02 18.20
N ASN A 16 -15.43 23.88 17.34
CA ASN A 16 -15.36 24.10 15.89
C ASN A 16 -14.16 23.38 15.25
N ARG A 17 -13.90 22.13 15.66
CA ARG A 17 -12.84 21.30 15.13
C ARG A 17 -13.42 20.22 14.23
N PHE A 18 -12.77 19.97 13.12
CA PHE A 18 -13.09 18.90 12.19
C PHE A 18 -11.87 17.99 12.04
N LEU A 19 -12.06 16.68 12.27
CA LEU A 19 -10.98 15.71 12.08
C LEU A 19 -10.90 15.33 10.61
N LEU A 20 -9.69 15.32 10.08
CA LEU A 20 -9.44 14.91 8.69
C LEU A 20 -9.92 13.48 8.41
N SER A 21 -9.87 12.61 9.43
CA SER A 21 -10.43 11.25 9.37
C SER A 21 -11.94 11.23 9.08
N ASP A 22 -12.67 12.24 9.55
CA ASP A 22 -14.12 12.29 9.41
C ASP A 22 -14.56 12.72 8.01
N THR A 23 -13.63 13.28 7.21
CA THR A 23 -13.90 13.69 5.82
C THR A 23 -14.39 12.52 4.97
N ASN A 24 -13.78 11.36 5.11
CA ASN A 24 -14.18 10.17 4.34
C ASN A 24 -15.58 9.68 4.72
N VAL A 25 -15.92 9.74 6.01
CA VAL A 25 -17.24 9.36 6.52
C VAL A 25 -18.29 10.36 6.03
N LEU A 26 -17.98 11.66 6.11
CA LEU A 26 -18.89 12.71 5.65
C LEU A 26 -19.14 12.57 4.15
N LEU A 27 -18.09 12.37 3.35
CA LEU A 27 -18.21 12.18 1.91
C LEU A 27 -19.00 10.91 1.58
N HIS A 28 -18.74 9.82 2.30
CA HIS A 28 -19.47 8.57 2.14
C HIS A 28 -20.97 8.76 2.37
N ASN A 29 -21.35 9.42 3.44
CA ASN A 29 -22.75 9.71 3.76
C ASN A 29 -23.39 10.61 2.68
N LEU A 30 -22.71 11.67 2.23
CA LEU A 30 -23.19 12.56 1.18
C LEU A 30 -23.40 11.84 -0.16
N VAL A 31 -22.54 10.87 -0.46
CA VAL A 31 -22.61 10.11 -1.73
C VAL A 31 -23.71 9.05 -1.69
N HIS A 32 -23.99 8.44 -0.51
CA HIS A 32 -24.92 7.31 -0.39
C HIS A 32 -26.34 7.69 0.08
N ASP A 33 -26.50 8.84 0.76
CA ASP A 33 -27.79 9.27 1.31
C ASP A 33 -28.73 9.99 0.31
N GLY A 34 -28.44 9.92 -0.99
CA GLY A 34 -29.35 10.37 -2.04
C GLY A 34 -29.07 11.75 -2.64
N ASP A 35 -28.19 12.55 -2.05
CA ASP A 35 -27.71 13.82 -2.62
C ASP A 35 -26.46 13.65 -3.50
N SER A 36 -26.20 12.42 -3.92
CA SER A 36 -25.06 12.09 -4.80
C SER A 36 -25.06 12.93 -6.09
N SER A 37 -26.26 13.26 -6.62
CA SER A 37 -26.37 14.09 -7.82
C SER A 37 -25.71 15.47 -7.65
N PHE A 38 -25.81 16.09 -6.47
CA PHE A 38 -25.23 17.42 -6.23
C PHE A 38 -23.69 17.39 -6.15
N VAL A 39 -23.11 16.38 -5.51
CA VAL A 39 -21.65 16.22 -5.43
C VAL A 39 -21.10 15.93 -6.82
N PHE A 40 -21.73 15.04 -7.58
CA PHE A 40 -21.34 14.71 -8.95
C PHE A 40 -21.62 15.83 -9.94
N GLU A 41 -22.72 16.56 -9.80
CA GLU A 41 -22.98 17.73 -10.62
C GLU A 41 -21.94 18.83 -10.45
N LYS A 42 -21.46 19.05 -9.23
CA LYS A 42 -20.40 20.05 -8.95
C LYS A 42 -18.98 19.59 -9.26
N ILE A 43 -18.67 18.32 -9.04
CA ILE A 43 -17.31 17.76 -9.19
C ILE A 43 -17.19 16.98 -10.50
N GLY A 44 -18.16 16.12 -10.82
CA GLY A 44 -18.12 15.21 -11.95
C GLY A 44 -18.09 15.89 -13.32
N THR A 45 -18.66 17.07 -13.46
CA THR A 45 -18.59 17.84 -14.71
C THR A 45 -17.20 18.40 -15.01
N THR A 46 -16.29 18.42 -14.03
CA THR A 46 -14.96 18.99 -14.18
C THR A 46 -13.84 17.94 -14.12
N ILE A 47 -14.08 16.77 -13.48
CA ILE A 47 -13.09 15.71 -13.39
C ILE A 47 -13.33 14.68 -14.50
N ARG A 48 -12.43 14.68 -15.49
CA ARG A 48 -12.51 13.74 -16.63
C ARG A 48 -11.63 12.53 -16.43
N ASN A 49 -10.45 12.71 -15.87
CA ASN A 49 -9.47 11.65 -15.69
C ASN A 49 -9.12 11.52 -14.20
N VAL A 50 -9.13 10.30 -13.70
CA VAL A 50 -8.77 10.00 -12.32
C VAL A 50 -7.44 9.25 -12.32
N MET A 51 -6.47 9.77 -11.54
CA MET A 51 -5.19 9.11 -11.30
C MET A 51 -5.04 8.87 -9.80
N ILE A 52 -4.85 7.61 -9.42
CA ILE A 52 -4.65 7.21 -8.02
C ILE A 52 -3.32 6.50 -7.94
N ASP A 53 -2.44 6.98 -7.08
CA ASP A 53 -1.17 6.35 -6.72
C ASP A 53 -1.26 5.72 -5.33
N GLU A 54 -0.34 4.79 -5.03
CA GLU A 54 -0.30 4.03 -3.76
C GLU A 54 -1.64 3.37 -3.41
N PHE A 55 -2.32 2.84 -4.42
CA PHE A 55 -3.69 2.34 -4.29
C PHE A 55 -3.84 1.18 -3.31
N GLN A 56 -2.77 0.40 -3.04
CA GLN A 56 -2.76 -0.67 -2.05
C GLN A 56 -3.07 -0.21 -0.61
N ASP A 57 -2.91 1.09 -0.34
CA ASP A 57 -3.16 1.69 0.97
C ASP A 57 -4.58 2.28 1.10
N THR A 58 -5.38 2.15 0.04
CA THR A 58 -6.75 2.64 -0.01
C THR A 58 -7.67 1.78 0.86
N SER A 59 -8.45 2.42 1.72
CA SER A 59 -9.49 1.73 2.49
C SER A 59 -10.76 1.49 1.64
N ARG A 60 -11.59 0.53 2.06
CA ARG A 60 -12.87 0.25 1.40
C ARG A 60 -13.74 1.51 1.26
N MET A 61 -13.86 2.28 2.33
CA MET A 61 -14.63 3.53 2.33
C MET A 61 -14.08 4.56 1.36
N GLN A 62 -12.75 4.72 1.28
CA GLN A 62 -12.13 5.60 0.29
C GLN A 62 -12.41 5.13 -1.13
N TRP A 63 -12.28 3.82 -1.37
CA TRP A 63 -12.59 3.24 -2.67
C TRP A 63 -14.03 3.50 -3.08
N ASP A 64 -14.99 3.25 -2.21
CA ASP A 64 -16.42 3.46 -2.48
C ASP A 64 -16.69 4.93 -2.85
N ASN A 65 -16.01 5.87 -2.21
CA ASN A 65 -16.11 7.29 -2.53
C ASN A 65 -15.51 7.65 -3.90
N PHE A 66 -14.33 7.12 -4.24
CA PHE A 66 -13.64 7.43 -5.51
C PHE A 66 -14.17 6.64 -6.69
N ARG A 67 -14.67 5.43 -6.46
CA ARG A 67 -15.16 4.54 -7.50
C ARG A 67 -16.21 5.22 -8.38
N LEU A 68 -17.12 5.96 -7.80
CA LEU A 68 -18.18 6.63 -8.53
C LEU A 68 -17.63 7.71 -9.48
N LEU A 69 -16.65 8.51 -9.03
CA LEU A 69 -15.97 9.51 -9.88
C LEU A 69 -15.21 8.82 -11.02
N LEU A 70 -14.55 7.71 -10.71
CA LEU A 70 -13.83 6.92 -11.70
C LEU A 70 -14.79 6.39 -12.79
N LEU A 71 -15.92 5.78 -12.38
CA LEU A 71 -16.90 5.21 -13.28
C LEU A 71 -17.57 6.28 -14.14
N GLU A 72 -17.84 7.46 -13.57
CA GLU A 72 -18.40 8.58 -14.32
C GLU A 72 -17.44 9.04 -15.44
N GLY A 73 -16.15 9.27 -15.13
CA GLY A 73 -15.16 9.60 -16.14
C GLY A 73 -15.04 8.53 -17.23
N LEU A 74 -14.99 7.26 -16.85
CA LEU A 74 -14.94 6.14 -17.80
C LEU A 74 -16.18 6.05 -18.68
N SER A 75 -17.38 6.36 -18.15
CA SER A 75 -18.64 6.36 -18.93
C SER A 75 -18.68 7.43 -20.01
N GLN A 76 -17.91 8.51 -19.82
CA GLN A 76 -17.75 9.60 -20.80
C GLN A 76 -16.65 9.30 -21.84
N GLY A 77 -16.04 8.12 -21.80
CA GLY A 77 -15.01 7.70 -22.74
C GLY A 77 -13.60 8.21 -22.39
N GLU A 78 -13.41 8.72 -21.18
CA GLU A 78 -12.12 9.20 -20.69
C GLU A 78 -11.27 8.06 -20.11
N ASN A 79 -9.97 8.31 -19.92
CA ASN A 79 -9.04 7.33 -19.38
C ASN A 79 -8.69 7.65 -17.94
N SER A 80 -8.48 6.61 -17.14
CA SER A 80 -8.02 6.72 -15.77
C SER A 80 -6.83 5.81 -15.51
N LEU A 81 -6.04 6.10 -14.49
CA LEU A 81 -4.85 5.36 -14.13
C LEU A 81 -4.86 5.05 -12.63
N ILE A 82 -4.68 3.78 -12.30
CA ILE A 82 -4.47 3.32 -10.93
C ILE A 82 -3.09 2.69 -10.85
N VAL A 83 -2.28 3.13 -9.91
CA VAL A 83 -0.93 2.63 -9.66
C VAL A 83 -0.85 2.13 -8.23
N GLY A 84 -0.22 0.98 -8.03
CA GLY A 84 -0.03 0.40 -6.71
C GLY A 84 0.74 -0.91 -6.76
N ASP A 85 1.19 -1.35 -5.61
CA ASP A 85 1.89 -2.61 -5.42
C ASP A 85 1.38 -3.29 -4.15
N VAL A 86 0.66 -4.41 -4.30
CA VAL A 86 0.08 -5.17 -3.17
C VAL A 86 1.13 -5.56 -2.12
N LYS A 87 2.39 -5.76 -2.54
CA LYS A 87 3.52 -6.12 -1.67
C LYS A 87 3.96 -4.98 -0.75
N GLN A 88 3.59 -3.73 -1.09
CA GLN A 88 3.91 -2.53 -0.31
C GLN A 88 2.80 -2.10 0.65
N SER A 89 1.71 -2.87 0.74
CA SER A 89 0.61 -2.57 1.67
C SER A 89 1.04 -2.78 3.12
N ILE A 90 1.25 -1.70 3.85
CA ILE A 90 1.67 -1.70 5.27
C ILE A 90 0.66 -0.97 6.18
N TYR A 91 -0.42 -0.41 5.63
CA TYR A 91 -1.39 0.40 6.36
C TYR A 91 -2.69 -0.32 6.70
N ARG A 92 -2.64 -1.66 6.91
CA ARG A 92 -3.82 -2.42 7.34
C ARG A 92 -4.43 -1.90 8.66
N TRP A 93 -3.61 -1.40 9.56
CA TRP A 93 -4.03 -0.78 10.81
C TRP A 93 -4.81 0.54 10.62
N ARG A 94 -4.75 1.15 9.42
CA ARG A 94 -5.54 2.31 8.99
C ARG A 94 -6.65 1.91 8.01
N ASN A 95 -7.06 0.63 8.02
CA ASN A 95 -8.06 0.05 7.13
C ASN A 95 -7.67 0.02 5.64
N GLY A 96 -6.38 0.13 5.29
CA GLY A 96 -5.90 -0.17 3.96
C GLY A 96 -6.26 -1.61 3.58
N ASP A 97 -6.79 -1.80 2.38
CA ASP A 97 -7.24 -3.09 1.87
C ASP A 97 -6.64 -3.36 0.49
N TRP A 98 -5.46 -4.00 0.48
CA TRP A 98 -4.77 -4.38 -0.76
C TRP A 98 -5.60 -5.34 -1.65
N GLY A 99 -6.57 -6.05 -1.06
CA GLY A 99 -7.49 -6.92 -1.78
C GLY A 99 -8.33 -6.18 -2.82
N ILE A 100 -8.57 -4.86 -2.63
CA ILE A 100 -9.26 -4.02 -3.62
C ILE A 100 -8.41 -3.90 -4.89
N LEU A 101 -7.10 -3.69 -4.76
CA LEU A 101 -6.19 -3.62 -5.91
C LEU A 101 -6.09 -4.97 -6.62
N ASN A 102 -5.97 -6.06 -5.87
CA ASN A 102 -5.88 -7.41 -6.42
C ASN A 102 -7.16 -7.81 -7.18
N GLY A 103 -8.34 -7.46 -6.63
CA GLY A 103 -9.66 -7.71 -7.22
C GLY A 103 -10.23 -6.55 -8.05
N LEU A 104 -9.40 -5.62 -8.53
CA LEU A 104 -9.89 -4.40 -9.19
C LEU A 104 -10.78 -4.68 -10.42
N LYS A 105 -10.52 -5.76 -11.15
CA LYS A 105 -11.34 -6.18 -12.30
C LYS A 105 -12.77 -6.48 -11.92
N ASP A 106 -12.98 -7.09 -10.76
CA ASP A 106 -14.30 -7.44 -10.24
C ASP A 106 -15.06 -6.20 -9.74
N HIS A 107 -14.32 -5.15 -9.36
CA HIS A 107 -14.88 -3.88 -8.91
C HIS A 107 -15.29 -2.94 -10.06
N ILE A 108 -14.74 -3.15 -11.26
CA ILE A 108 -14.96 -2.29 -12.46
C ILE A 108 -15.33 -3.18 -13.67
N GLU A 109 -16.29 -4.08 -13.50
CA GLU A 109 -16.69 -5.07 -14.52
C GLU A 109 -17.15 -4.46 -15.86
N SER A 110 -17.73 -3.25 -15.81
CA SER A 110 -18.32 -2.59 -16.98
C SER A 110 -17.30 -1.98 -17.96
N PHE A 111 -16.02 -1.90 -17.57
CA PHE A 111 -14.98 -1.24 -18.37
C PHE A 111 -13.76 -2.13 -18.56
N PRO A 112 -13.10 -2.08 -19.74
CA PRO A 112 -11.88 -2.84 -19.98
C PRO A 112 -10.73 -2.31 -19.15
N ILE A 113 -10.04 -3.18 -18.40
CA ILE A 113 -8.85 -2.86 -17.64
C ILE A 113 -7.62 -3.43 -18.35
N ASN A 114 -6.65 -2.56 -18.62
CA ASN A 114 -5.34 -2.94 -19.14
C ASN A 114 -4.32 -2.93 -18.00
N VAL A 115 -3.99 -4.11 -17.48
CA VAL A 115 -3.00 -4.27 -16.43
C VAL A 115 -1.60 -4.34 -17.02
N LYS A 116 -0.67 -3.52 -16.50
CA LYS A 116 0.74 -3.52 -16.86
C LYS A 116 1.58 -3.61 -15.60
N THR A 117 2.48 -4.58 -15.55
CA THR A 117 3.47 -4.69 -14.49
C THR A 117 4.74 -3.94 -14.87
N LEU A 118 5.26 -3.12 -13.96
CA LEU A 118 6.55 -2.44 -14.10
C LEU A 118 7.62 -3.34 -13.49
N THR A 119 8.41 -4.01 -14.33
CA THR A 119 9.42 -4.98 -13.90
C THR A 119 10.76 -4.33 -13.58
N THR A 120 11.07 -3.19 -14.20
CA THR A 120 12.39 -2.56 -14.09
C THR A 120 12.48 -1.63 -12.89
N ASN A 121 13.41 -1.91 -11.98
CA ASN A 121 13.73 -1.03 -10.85
C ASN A 121 14.72 0.04 -11.28
N ARG A 122 14.25 1.29 -11.31
CA ARG A 122 15.05 2.47 -11.67
C ARG A 122 15.59 3.25 -10.47
N ARG A 123 15.26 2.81 -9.25
CA ARG A 123 15.65 3.47 -8.00
C ARG A 123 16.95 2.93 -7.43
N SER A 124 17.09 1.60 -7.39
CA SER A 124 18.15 0.92 -6.65
C SER A 124 19.27 0.43 -7.58
N ALA A 125 20.48 0.33 -7.04
CA ALA A 125 21.61 -0.30 -7.71
C ALA A 125 21.47 -1.84 -7.74
N GLY A 126 22.18 -2.48 -8.67
CA GLY A 126 21.98 -3.88 -9.03
C GLY A 126 22.16 -4.90 -7.91
N ASN A 127 23.15 -4.70 -7.03
CA ASN A 127 23.37 -5.62 -5.89
C ASN A 127 22.23 -5.60 -4.88
N ILE A 128 21.58 -4.42 -4.69
CA ILE A 128 20.42 -4.27 -3.81
C ILE A 128 19.21 -4.99 -4.41
N ILE A 129 18.98 -4.83 -5.71
CA ILE A 129 17.91 -5.50 -6.43
C ILE A 129 18.06 -7.02 -6.35
N GLU A 130 19.27 -7.51 -6.61
CA GLU A 130 19.56 -8.95 -6.58
C GLU A 130 19.37 -9.55 -5.18
N PHE A 131 19.83 -8.83 -4.16
CA PHE A 131 19.63 -9.24 -2.78
C PHE A 131 18.12 -9.31 -2.45
N ASN A 132 17.37 -8.25 -2.75
CA ASN A 132 15.93 -8.20 -2.49
C ASN A 132 15.19 -9.32 -3.25
N ASN A 133 15.48 -9.54 -4.52
CA ASN A 133 14.89 -10.62 -5.29
C ASN A 133 15.11 -11.98 -4.62
N LYS A 134 16.34 -12.28 -4.19
CA LYS A 134 16.65 -13.53 -3.50
C LYS A 134 15.94 -13.67 -2.14
N VAL A 135 15.98 -12.59 -1.33
CA VAL A 135 15.38 -12.60 0.01
C VAL A 135 13.87 -12.76 -0.06
N PHE A 136 13.17 -11.96 -0.86
CA PHE A 136 11.72 -12.01 -0.93
C PHE A 136 11.21 -13.29 -1.59
N THR A 137 11.93 -13.83 -2.58
CA THR A 137 11.60 -15.14 -3.15
C THR A 137 11.74 -16.24 -2.10
N ALA A 138 12.86 -16.29 -1.38
CA ALA A 138 13.09 -17.29 -0.33
C ALA A 138 12.08 -17.15 0.81
N ALA A 139 11.81 -15.92 1.25
CA ALA A 139 10.82 -15.66 2.31
C ALA A 139 9.41 -16.13 1.91
N CYS A 140 8.99 -15.84 0.68
CA CYS A 140 7.69 -16.28 0.17
C CYS A 140 7.57 -17.82 0.19
N HIS A 141 8.59 -18.53 -0.28
CA HIS A 141 8.60 -20.00 -0.22
C HIS A 141 8.54 -20.53 1.21
N THR A 142 9.41 -20.02 2.09
CA THR A 142 9.45 -20.45 3.49
C THR A 142 8.12 -20.20 4.21
N LEU A 143 7.53 -19.01 4.04
CA LEU A 143 6.25 -18.69 4.66
C LEU A 143 5.11 -19.55 4.13
N ASN A 144 5.10 -19.86 2.82
CA ASN A 144 4.11 -20.75 2.25
C ASN A 144 4.26 -22.20 2.75
N ASP A 145 5.49 -22.68 2.95
CA ASP A 145 5.75 -24.02 3.50
C ASP A 145 5.31 -24.09 4.97
N ILE A 146 5.58 -23.07 5.77
CA ILE A 146 5.09 -22.97 7.15
C ILE A 146 3.56 -22.97 7.16
N TYR A 147 2.92 -22.12 6.39
CA TYR A 147 1.47 -22.06 6.29
C TYR A 147 0.85 -23.41 5.89
N LYS A 148 1.45 -24.07 4.89
CA LYS A 148 1.03 -25.38 4.44
C LYS A 148 1.17 -26.46 5.52
N SER A 149 2.22 -26.39 6.34
CA SER A 149 2.41 -27.31 7.46
C SER A 149 1.37 -27.13 8.56
N GLU A 150 0.89 -25.90 8.78
CA GLU A 150 -0.07 -25.55 9.81
C GLU A 150 -1.53 -25.72 9.38
N GLN A 151 -1.84 -25.34 8.14
CA GLN A 151 -3.22 -25.29 7.63
C GLN A 151 -3.56 -26.45 6.68
N GLY A 152 -2.57 -27.21 6.22
CA GLY A 152 -2.76 -28.32 5.28
C GLY A 152 -2.90 -27.90 3.80
N GLU A 153 -2.91 -26.61 3.50
CA GLU A 153 -3.01 -26.07 2.16
C GLU A 153 -2.07 -24.89 1.94
N GLU A 154 -1.82 -24.52 0.69
CA GLU A 154 -0.96 -23.40 0.34
C GLU A 154 -1.69 -22.06 0.50
N CYS A 155 -0.94 -21.01 0.90
CA CYS A 155 -1.46 -19.66 1.00
C CYS A 155 -1.59 -19.03 -0.41
N LYS A 156 -2.80 -19.02 -0.96
CA LYS A 156 -3.07 -18.50 -2.31
C LYS A 156 -2.76 -17.00 -2.40
N ASP A 157 -3.20 -16.23 -1.42
CA ASP A 157 -2.99 -14.77 -1.38
C ASP A 157 -1.51 -14.41 -1.41
N LEU A 158 -0.67 -15.15 -0.67
CA LEU A 158 0.78 -14.95 -0.67
C LEU A 158 1.38 -15.23 -2.04
N LYS A 159 0.97 -16.33 -2.68
CA LYS A 159 1.44 -16.69 -4.01
C LYS A 159 1.05 -15.66 -5.07
N GLU A 160 -0.20 -15.21 -5.06
CA GLU A 160 -0.70 -14.21 -5.99
C GLU A 160 0.00 -12.86 -5.82
N ALA A 161 0.17 -12.41 -4.56
CA ALA A 161 0.83 -11.14 -4.27
C ALA A 161 2.32 -11.10 -4.68
N TYR A 162 3.00 -12.25 -4.67
CA TYR A 162 4.45 -12.34 -4.92
C TYR A 162 4.81 -13.02 -6.25
N VAL A 163 3.86 -13.22 -7.16
CA VAL A 163 4.11 -13.85 -8.46
C VAL A 163 5.16 -13.08 -9.30
N ASP A 164 5.17 -11.76 -9.17
CA ASP A 164 6.04 -10.84 -9.89
C ASP A 164 7.06 -10.12 -8.97
N VAL A 165 7.54 -10.81 -7.93
CA VAL A 165 8.45 -10.22 -6.93
C VAL A 165 9.81 -9.83 -7.49
N CYS A 166 10.26 -10.51 -8.51
CA CYS A 166 11.58 -10.27 -9.11
C CYS A 166 11.58 -9.01 -9.97
N GLN A 167 12.54 -8.13 -9.71
CA GLN A 167 12.74 -6.88 -10.43
C GLN A 167 13.98 -6.97 -11.33
N GLU A 168 13.90 -6.30 -12.48
CA GLU A 168 15.01 -6.17 -13.44
C GLU A 168 15.90 -5.00 -13.06
N LYS A 169 17.21 -5.15 -13.31
CA LYS A 169 18.22 -4.12 -13.11
C LYS A 169 18.20 -3.13 -14.29
N ASP A 170 18.25 -1.83 -14.03
CA ASP A 170 18.38 -0.79 -15.06
C ASP A 170 19.71 -0.05 -14.94
N LYS A 171 19.94 0.57 -13.78
CA LYS A 171 21.12 1.40 -13.51
C LYS A 171 22.12 0.64 -12.67
N ASP A 172 23.42 0.90 -12.92
CA ASP A 172 24.53 0.40 -12.14
C ASP A 172 24.33 -1.08 -11.73
N PRO A 173 24.40 -2.02 -12.70
CA PRO A 173 24.02 -3.41 -12.46
C PRO A 173 24.90 -4.11 -11.44
N ASP A 174 26.12 -3.62 -11.20
CA ASP A 174 27.11 -4.16 -10.27
C ASP A 174 27.33 -3.27 -9.05
N GLY A 175 26.64 -2.13 -8.96
CA GLY A 175 26.73 -1.19 -7.84
C GLY A 175 25.80 -1.52 -6.69
N GLY A 176 25.95 -0.75 -5.61
CA GLY A 176 25.17 -0.91 -4.38
C GLY A 176 25.87 -1.80 -3.34
N TYR A 177 25.57 -1.55 -2.08
CA TYR A 177 26.15 -2.26 -0.95
C TYR A 177 25.07 -2.94 -0.13
N VAL A 178 25.29 -4.21 0.18
CA VAL A 178 24.44 -5.01 1.07
C VAL A 178 25.34 -5.68 2.10
N LYS A 179 24.99 -5.51 3.37
CA LYS A 179 25.64 -6.20 4.49
C LYS A 179 24.59 -6.95 5.30
N VAL A 180 24.88 -8.21 5.56
CA VAL A 180 24.06 -9.06 6.46
C VAL A 180 24.91 -9.42 7.65
N THR A 181 24.44 -9.12 8.85
CA THR A 181 25.11 -9.45 10.11
C THR A 181 24.20 -10.34 10.93
N PHE A 182 24.70 -11.52 11.29
CA PHE A 182 24.03 -12.41 12.22
C PHE A 182 24.51 -12.08 13.63
N LEU A 183 23.58 -11.72 14.49
CA LEU A 183 23.87 -11.41 15.88
C LEU A 183 23.70 -12.66 16.73
N THR A 184 24.58 -12.86 17.69
CA THR A 184 24.46 -13.96 18.67
C THR A 184 23.39 -13.63 19.70
N GLU A 185 22.65 -14.66 20.16
CA GLU A 185 21.65 -14.50 21.24
C GLU A 185 22.30 -13.87 22.47
N LYS A 186 21.86 -12.68 22.80
CA LYS A 186 22.06 -12.00 24.07
C LYS A 186 20.68 -11.75 24.68
N GLU A 187 20.64 -11.36 25.93
CA GLU A 187 19.37 -10.92 26.53
C GLU A 187 18.72 -9.81 25.66
N GLU A 188 17.41 -9.89 25.50
CA GLU A 188 16.63 -9.16 24.49
C GLU A 188 16.89 -7.63 24.50
N MET A 189 17.08 -7.03 25.68
CA MET A 189 17.38 -5.60 25.82
C MET A 189 18.81 -5.26 25.37
N ALA A 190 19.80 -6.06 25.72
CA ALA A 190 21.19 -5.85 25.30
C ALA A 190 21.38 -6.02 23.78
N TYR A 191 20.58 -6.91 23.17
CA TYR A 191 20.53 -7.10 21.72
C TYR A 191 20.04 -5.83 20.98
N VAL A 192 18.99 -5.19 21.48
CA VAL A 192 18.44 -3.96 20.86
C VAL A 192 19.44 -2.81 20.99
N GLU A 193 20.04 -2.63 22.16
CA GLU A 193 21.03 -1.56 22.39
C GLU A 193 22.29 -1.74 21.54
N ASP A 194 22.84 -2.96 21.48
CA ASP A 194 24.01 -3.28 20.64
C ASP A 194 23.70 -3.03 19.15
N THR A 195 22.50 -3.41 18.70
CA THR A 195 22.05 -3.24 17.31
C THR A 195 21.91 -1.77 16.95
N LEU A 196 21.29 -0.96 17.81
CA LEU A 196 21.14 0.48 17.59
C LEU A 196 22.50 1.19 17.57
N GLN A 197 23.43 0.81 18.45
CA GLN A 197 24.78 1.38 18.49
C GLN A 197 25.57 1.03 17.23
N GLN A 198 25.47 -0.21 16.73
CA GLN A 198 26.10 -0.62 15.48
C GLN A 198 25.54 0.14 14.29
N LEU A 199 24.22 0.27 14.17
CA LEU A 199 23.58 1.04 13.12
C LEU A 199 24.00 2.50 13.12
N ALA A 200 24.09 3.13 14.29
CA ALA A 200 24.57 4.50 14.43
C ALA A 200 26.01 4.67 13.95
N ASN A 201 26.89 3.76 14.35
CA ASN A 201 28.29 3.79 13.94
C ASN A 201 28.48 3.55 12.43
N GLU A 202 27.75 2.60 11.85
CA GLU A 202 27.83 2.31 10.42
C GLU A 202 27.25 3.43 9.57
N THR A 203 26.14 4.05 10.02
CA THR A 203 25.55 5.20 9.33
C THR A 203 26.52 6.37 9.30
N GLN A 204 27.23 6.62 10.40
CA GLN A 204 28.23 7.68 10.47
C GLN A 204 29.44 7.42 9.56
N LEU A 205 29.87 6.17 9.43
CA LEU A 205 30.92 5.77 8.50
C LEU A 205 30.52 5.97 7.04
N LEU A 206 29.29 5.64 6.68
CA LEU A 206 28.77 5.83 5.33
C LEU A 206 28.63 7.32 4.97
N VAL A 207 28.19 8.16 5.90
CA VAL A 207 28.10 9.62 5.69
C VAL A 207 29.46 10.27 5.54
N THR A 208 30.49 9.74 6.21
CA THR A 208 31.87 10.30 6.13
C THR A 208 32.67 9.77 4.94
N ALA A 209 32.22 8.69 4.27
CA ALA A 209 32.88 8.10 3.11
C ALA A 209 32.33 8.60 1.76
N GLY A 210 31.21 9.34 1.74
CA GLY A 210 30.59 9.95 0.56
C GLY A 210 30.85 11.44 0.50
#